data_3f7c5fe486771e1543dc95aca6c8843b
#
_entry.id   3f7c5fe486771e1543dc95aca6c8843b
#
_cell.length_a   1.000
_cell.length_b   1.000
_cell.length_c   1.000
_cell.angle_alpha   90.00
_cell.angle_beta   90.00
_cell.angle_gamma   90.00
#
_symmetry.space_group_name_H-M   'P 1'
#
loop_
_entity.id
_entity.type
_entity.pdbx_description
1 polymer ?
#
loop_
_entity_poly.entity_id
_entity_poly.type
_entity_poly.pdbx_seq_one_letter_code
_entity_poly.pdbx_strand_id
1 'polypeptide(L)'
;MISHWHADHTGGLLSFLDLRGKESDASTIVDVHPNRPVARGIAPPPSGKVICQLPRDPTFEEIKAHGGTVEAHEEGHAVADGTVWVSGEIPRVTPFEAGLIGGMRFTPNDTEEGISGGWSEEPVSCSSGFF
;
A
#
# COMPACT_ATOMS: atom_id res chain seq x y z
N MET A 1 -2.54 -11.70 0.53
CA MET A 1 -2.40 -10.63 -0.46
C MET A 1 -3.03 -9.34 0.06
N ILE A 2 -2.40 -8.20 -0.20
CA ILE A 2 -2.90 -6.84 0.08
C ILE A 2 -3.39 -6.23 -1.23
N SER A 3 -4.67 -5.89 -1.31
CA SER A 3 -5.26 -5.33 -2.53
C SER A 3 -4.68 -3.97 -2.90
N HIS A 4 -4.43 -3.12 -1.91
CA HIS A 4 -3.79 -1.81 -2.06
C HIS A 4 -3.33 -1.26 -0.72
N TRP A 5 -2.48 -0.24 -0.76
CA TRP A 5 -1.89 0.39 0.43
C TRP A 5 -2.83 1.45 1.04
N HIS A 6 -3.87 1.00 1.77
CA HIS A 6 -4.71 1.83 2.63
C HIS A 6 -4.88 1.19 4.01
N ALA A 7 -4.97 2.00 5.04
CA ALA A 7 -4.95 1.54 6.43
C ALA A 7 -6.10 0.60 6.80
N ASP A 8 -7.24 0.70 6.13
CA ASP A 8 -8.39 -0.21 6.26
C ASP A 8 -8.12 -1.59 5.64
N HIS A 9 -7.11 -1.71 4.76
CA HIS A 9 -6.64 -2.97 4.17
C HIS A 9 -5.36 -3.49 4.83
N THR A 10 -4.53 -2.63 5.41
CA THR A 10 -3.20 -2.98 5.94
C THR A 10 -3.11 -2.92 7.46
N GLY A 11 -4.00 -2.20 8.14
CA GLY A 11 -3.87 -1.86 9.57
C GLY A 11 -3.90 -3.06 10.52
N GLY A 12 -4.51 -4.17 10.12
CA GLY A 12 -4.52 -5.42 10.90
C GLY A 12 -3.41 -6.41 10.56
N LEU A 13 -2.59 -6.15 9.54
CA LEU A 13 -1.66 -7.13 8.98
C LEU A 13 -0.64 -7.65 9.99
N LEU A 14 0.05 -6.76 10.72
CA LEU A 14 1.09 -7.17 11.67
C LEU A 14 0.49 -8.01 12.82
N SER A 15 -0.67 -7.60 13.34
CA SER A 15 -1.38 -8.37 14.38
C SER A 15 -1.82 -9.74 13.86
N PHE A 16 -2.26 -9.82 12.61
CA PHE A 16 -2.60 -11.09 11.98
C PHE A 16 -1.38 -12.01 11.87
N LEU A 17 -0.23 -11.48 11.43
CA LEU A 17 1.01 -12.26 11.32
C LEU A 17 1.48 -12.77 12.68
N ASP A 18 1.41 -11.96 13.74
CA ASP A 18 1.72 -12.37 15.10
C ASP A 18 0.83 -13.50 15.60
N LEU A 19 -0.46 -13.47 15.28
CA LEU A 19 -1.40 -14.53 15.64
C LEU A 19 -1.08 -15.81 14.85
N ARG A 20 -0.83 -15.70 13.56
CA ARG A 20 -0.47 -16.84 12.70
C ARG A 20 0.83 -17.50 13.14
N GLY A 21 1.86 -16.73 13.49
CA GLY A 21 3.13 -17.25 13.98
C GLY A 21 3.01 -18.04 15.29
N LYS A 22 1.96 -17.82 16.09
CA LYS A 22 1.67 -18.64 17.29
C LYS A 22 1.02 -19.99 16.96
N GLU A 23 0.37 -20.10 15.82
CA GLU A 23 -0.35 -21.30 15.41
C GLU A 23 0.44 -22.21 14.46
N SER A 24 1.44 -21.66 13.76
CA SER A 24 2.20 -22.38 12.75
C SER A 24 3.57 -21.75 12.56
N ASP A 25 4.60 -22.59 12.44
CA ASP A 25 5.97 -22.18 12.08
C ASP A 25 6.11 -21.85 10.59
N ALA A 26 5.07 -22.10 9.78
CA ALA A 26 5.10 -21.78 8.36
C ALA A 26 5.00 -20.27 8.14
N SER A 27 5.94 -19.70 7.39
CA SER A 27 5.89 -18.30 6.99
C SER A 27 4.64 -18.00 6.16
N THR A 28 4.01 -16.85 6.42
CA THR A 28 2.85 -16.40 5.65
C THR A 28 3.31 -15.52 4.51
N ILE A 29 3.04 -15.93 3.27
CA ILE A 29 3.29 -15.10 2.09
C ILE A 29 2.36 -13.88 2.14
N VAL A 30 2.96 -12.71 2.05
CA VAL A 30 2.26 -11.42 1.95
C VAL A 30 2.56 -10.85 0.57
N ASP A 31 1.64 -11.08 -0.34
CA ASP A 31 1.68 -10.55 -1.69
C ASP A 31 1.23 -9.09 -1.71
N VAL A 32 2.03 -8.22 -2.32
CA VAL A 32 1.86 -6.77 -2.27
C VAL A 32 2.31 -6.11 -3.57
N HIS A 33 1.81 -4.90 -3.82
CA HIS A 33 2.40 -4.01 -4.82
C HIS A 33 3.65 -3.32 -4.26
N PRO A 34 4.78 -3.22 -5.00
CA PRO A 34 6.04 -2.66 -4.49
C PRO A 34 5.95 -1.16 -4.19
N ASN A 35 5.06 -0.42 -4.86
CA ASN A 35 4.91 1.02 -4.73
C ASN A 35 4.17 1.42 -3.44
N ARG A 36 4.76 1.08 -2.28
CA ARG A 36 4.23 1.44 -0.97
C ARG A 36 4.42 2.92 -0.68
N PRO A 37 3.37 3.69 -0.29
CA PRO A 37 3.53 5.07 0.12
C PRO A 37 4.30 5.17 1.44
N VAL A 38 5.17 6.17 1.56
CA VAL A 38 5.89 6.46 2.82
C VAL A 38 4.94 7.07 3.85
N ALA A 39 4.12 8.04 3.42
CA ALA A 39 3.05 8.61 4.20
C ALA A 39 1.91 9.07 3.30
N ARG A 40 0.71 9.13 3.87
CA ARG A 40 -0.49 9.64 3.22
C ARG A 40 -1.18 10.66 4.10
N GLY A 41 -1.91 11.57 3.48
CA GLY A 41 -2.61 12.63 4.19
C GLY A 41 -3.86 13.10 3.47
N ILE A 42 -4.59 13.98 4.09
CA ILE A 42 -5.81 14.59 3.56
C ILE A 42 -5.63 16.09 3.42
N ALA A 43 -5.89 16.59 2.22
CA ALA A 43 -5.84 18.01 1.87
C ALA A 43 -7.18 18.44 1.23
N PRO A 44 -8.18 18.83 2.05
CA PRO A 44 -9.49 19.20 1.50
C PRO A 44 -9.41 20.40 0.56
N PRO A 45 -10.15 20.38 -0.56
CA PRO A 45 -10.32 21.56 -1.39
C PRO A 45 -10.96 22.73 -0.61
N PRO A 46 -10.67 23.98 -0.97
CA PRO A 46 -9.82 24.43 -2.06
C PRO A 46 -8.35 24.64 -1.67
N SER A 47 -7.97 24.41 -0.40
CA SER A 47 -6.65 24.81 0.10
C SER A 47 -5.49 23.98 -0.45
N GLY A 48 -5.72 22.71 -0.80
CA GLY A 48 -4.67 21.77 -1.19
C GLY A 48 -3.60 21.52 -0.11
N LYS A 49 -3.84 22.06 1.12
CA LYS A 49 -2.90 21.91 2.25
C LYS A 49 -3.26 20.69 3.07
N VAL A 50 -2.28 19.83 3.32
CA VAL A 50 -2.46 18.67 4.18
C VAL A 50 -2.80 19.12 5.61
N ILE A 51 -3.98 18.71 6.09
CA ILE A 51 -4.48 19.04 7.44
C ILE A 51 -4.42 17.84 8.39
N CYS A 52 -4.31 16.62 7.84
CA CYS A 52 -4.26 15.39 8.61
C CYS A 52 -3.37 14.39 7.89
N GLN A 53 -2.48 13.76 8.63
CA GLN A 53 -1.74 12.60 8.17
C GLN A 53 -2.49 11.33 8.56
N LEU A 54 -2.63 10.41 7.62
CA LEU A 54 -3.26 9.11 7.85
C LEU A 54 -2.31 8.15 8.57
N PRO A 55 -2.84 7.13 9.26
CA PRO A 55 -2.00 6.04 9.79
C PRO A 55 -1.13 5.46 8.67
N ARG A 56 0.13 5.22 9.00
CA ARG A 56 1.06 4.65 8.02
C ARG A 56 0.79 3.17 7.78
N ASP A 57 1.07 2.73 6.58
CA ASP A 57 1.07 1.32 6.25
C ASP A 57 2.34 0.62 6.80
N PRO A 58 2.28 -0.67 7.14
CA PRO A 58 3.45 -1.43 7.54
C PRO A 58 4.56 -1.39 6.47
N THR A 59 5.80 -1.31 6.91
CA THR A 59 6.94 -1.44 5.99
C THR A 59 7.19 -2.90 5.65
N PHE A 60 7.95 -3.16 4.58
CA PHE A 60 8.32 -4.52 4.21
C PHE A 60 9.19 -5.19 5.30
N GLU A 61 10.02 -4.40 5.99
CA GLU A 61 10.85 -4.86 7.11
C GLU A 61 9.98 -5.25 8.30
N GLU A 62 8.96 -4.45 8.63
CA GLU A 62 8.02 -4.78 9.70
C GLU A 62 7.23 -6.06 9.38
N ILE A 63 6.76 -6.22 8.15
CA ILE A 63 6.08 -7.45 7.71
C ILE A 63 6.98 -8.67 7.92
N LYS A 64 8.26 -8.57 7.50
CA LYS A 64 9.25 -9.65 7.68
C LYS A 64 9.54 -9.91 9.16
N ALA A 65 9.69 -8.86 9.96
CA ALA A 65 9.95 -8.98 11.41
C ALA A 65 8.79 -9.68 12.15
N HIS A 66 7.57 -9.58 11.64
CA HIS A 66 6.37 -10.26 12.16
C HIS A 66 6.12 -11.64 11.51
N GLY A 67 7.11 -12.22 10.82
CA GLY A 67 7.04 -13.58 10.27
C GLY A 67 6.37 -13.68 8.89
N GLY A 68 6.14 -12.56 8.20
CA GLY A 68 5.67 -12.55 6.82
C GLY A 68 6.81 -12.68 5.81
N THR A 69 6.57 -13.39 4.72
CA THR A 69 7.42 -13.36 3.52
C THR A 69 6.79 -12.42 2.51
N VAL A 70 7.48 -11.33 2.18
CA VAL A 70 6.98 -10.34 1.22
C VAL A 70 7.27 -10.79 -0.20
N GLU A 71 6.24 -10.90 -1.02
CA GLU A 71 6.31 -11.06 -2.47
C GLU A 71 5.72 -9.82 -3.12
N ALA A 72 6.52 -9.10 -3.91
CA ALA A 72 6.13 -7.83 -4.50
C ALA A 72 6.00 -7.95 -6.02
N HIS A 73 4.81 -7.63 -6.54
CA HIS A 73 4.50 -7.73 -7.96
C HIS A 73 3.82 -6.45 -8.46
N GLU A 74 4.25 -5.97 -9.63
CA GLU A 74 3.63 -4.84 -10.33
C GLU A 74 2.58 -5.32 -11.34
N GLU A 75 2.84 -6.47 -11.97
CA GLU A 75 2.03 -7.03 -13.05
C GLU A 75 1.03 -8.06 -12.54
N GLY A 76 0.08 -8.38 -13.41
CA GLY A 76 -0.92 -9.41 -13.14
C GLY A 76 -0.29 -10.79 -12.95
N HIS A 77 -0.70 -11.51 -11.91
CA HIS A 77 -0.19 -12.83 -11.57
C HIS A 77 -1.20 -13.66 -10.78
N ALA A 78 -0.94 -14.94 -10.68
CA ALA A 78 -1.76 -15.85 -9.89
C ALA A 78 -1.19 -16.05 -8.48
N VAL A 79 -2.07 -16.10 -7.48
CA VAL A 79 -1.74 -16.40 -6.09
C VAL A 79 -2.58 -17.56 -5.57
N ALA A 80 -2.31 -18.05 -4.36
CA ALA A 80 -3.03 -19.16 -3.72
C ALA A 80 -3.13 -20.40 -4.62
N ASP A 81 -1.97 -20.92 -5.06
CA ASP A 81 -1.84 -22.08 -5.96
C ASP A 81 -2.61 -21.91 -7.29
N GLY A 82 -2.67 -20.68 -7.78
CA GLY A 82 -3.32 -20.37 -9.05
C GLY A 82 -4.85 -20.23 -8.97
N THR A 83 -5.42 -20.24 -7.77
CA THR A 83 -6.88 -20.15 -7.58
C THR A 83 -7.41 -18.71 -7.60
N VAL A 84 -6.53 -17.72 -7.42
CA VAL A 84 -6.88 -16.29 -7.44
C VAL A 84 -5.96 -15.56 -8.38
N TRP A 85 -6.52 -14.75 -9.27
CA TRP A 85 -5.78 -13.85 -10.15
C TRP A 85 -5.76 -12.44 -9.58
N VAL A 86 -4.57 -11.84 -9.49
CA VAL A 86 -4.35 -10.44 -9.12
C VAL A 86 -4.03 -9.68 -10.40
N SER A 87 -4.76 -8.62 -10.69
CA SER A 87 -4.61 -7.88 -11.97
C SER A 87 -3.29 -7.12 -12.10
N GLY A 88 -2.63 -6.82 -10.99
CA GLY A 88 -1.58 -5.81 -10.95
C GLY A 88 -2.15 -4.39 -10.99
N GLU A 89 -1.34 -3.42 -11.39
CA GLU A 89 -1.77 -2.03 -11.50
C GLU A 89 -2.85 -1.85 -12.57
N ILE A 90 -3.96 -1.22 -12.21
CA ILE A 90 -5.06 -0.90 -13.13
C ILE A 90 -4.88 0.55 -13.58
N PRO A 91 -4.50 0.80 -14.84
CA PRO A 91 -4.32 2.16 -15.34
C PRO A 91 -5.67 2.88 -15.44
N ARG A 92 -5.67 4.16 -15.10
CA ARG A 92 -6.84 5.02 -15.32
C ARG A 92 -6.88 5.48 -16.75
N VAL A 93 -7.97 5.19 -17.40
CA VAL A 93 -8.15 5.50 -18.81
C VAL A 93 -9.30 6.48 -19.08
N THR A 94 -10.04 6.85 -18.03
CA THR A 94 -11.20 7.73 -18.17
C THR A 94 -11.08 8.99 -17.30
N PRO A 95 -11.62 10.14 -17.75
CA PRO A 95 -11.48 11.41 -17.03
C PRO A 95 -12.29 11.49 -15.72
N PHE A 96 -13.20 10.56 -15.48
CA PHE A 96 -13.99 10.52 -14.24
C PHE A 96 -13.38 9.64 -13.14
N GLU A 97 -12.30 8.91 -13.44
CA GLU A 97 -11.54 8.14 -12.46
C GLU A 97 -10.61 9.07 -11.67
N ALA A 98 -11.19 10.09 -11.04
CA ALA A 98 -10.41 11.15 -10.36
C ALA A 98 -9.84 10.73 -9.00
N GLY A 99 -10.25 9.56 -8.47
CA GLY A 99 -9.82 9.07 -7.18
C GLY A 99 -10.37 9.80 -5.97
N LEU A 100 -9.72 9.65 -4.83
CA LEU A 100 -10.10 10.33 -3.60
C LEU A 100 -9.68 11.81 -3.68
N ILE A 101 -10.67 12.70 -3.85
CA ILE A 101 -10.40 14.14 -3.88
C ILE A 101 -9.77 14.58 -2.57
N GLY A 102 -8.59 15.19 -2.66
CA GLY A 102 -7.82 15.63 -1.50
C GLY A 102 -6.99 14.52 -0.82
N GLY A 103 -6.95 13.32 -1.39
CA GLY A 103 -5.98 12.30 -1.03
C GLY A 103 -4.57 12.73 -1.43
N MET A 104 -3.63 12.71 -0.47
CA MET A 104 -2.26 13.16 -0.68
C MET A 104 -1.28 12.06 -0.32
N ARG A 105 -0.26 11.91 -1.14
CA ARG A 105 0.89 11.03 -0.92
C ARG A 105 2.14 11.86 -0.68
N PHE A 106 2.92 11.49 0.30
CA PHE A 106 4.23 12.09 0.55
C PHE A 106 5.29 11.34 -0.26
N THR A 107 6.04 12.07 -1.06
CA THR A 107 7.19 11.57 -1.80
C THR A 107 8.45 12.14 -1.17
N PRO A 108 9.33 11.32 -0.57
CA PRO A 108 10.60 11.80 -0.05
C PRO A 108 11.51 12.22 -1.21
N ASN A 109 12.30 13.27 -0.99
CA ASN A 109 13.41 13.60 -1.88
C ASN A 109 14.62 12.79 -1.46
N ASP A 110 15.31 12.17 -2.40
CA ASP A 110 16.58 11.48 -2.18
C ASP A 110 17.72 12.51 -1.98
N THR A 111 17.74 13.16 -0.82
CA THR A 111 18.83 14.03 -0.42
C THR A 111 19.51 13.47 0.82
N GLU A 112 20.84 13.47 0.85
CA GLU A 112 21.67 12.93 1.94
C GLU A 112 21.48 13.65 3.30
N GLU A 113 20.72 14.75 3.35
CA GLU A 113 20.57 15.62 4.53
C GLU A 113 19.22 15.47 5.27
N GLY A 114 18.62 14.29 5.26
CA GLY A 114 17.38 14.02 6.01
C GLY A 114 16.16 13.84 5.12
N ILE A 115 15.04 13.44 5.74
CA ILE A 115 13.78 13.21 5.01
C ILE A 115 13.17 14.57 4.65
N SER A 116 13.62 15.16 3.56
CA SER A 116 12.90 16.22 2.87
C SER A 116 11.99 15.57 1.81
N GLY A 117 10.87 16.21 1.51
CA GLY A 117 9.94 15.66 0.51
C GLY A 117 8.76 16.60 0.30
N GLY A 118 7.90 16.22 -0.62
CA GLY A 118 6.71 16.98 -0.97
C GLY A 118 5.44 16.15 -0.92
N TRP A 119 4.33 16.81 -0.66
CA TRP A 119 3.00 16.23 -0.81
C TRP A 119 2.52 16.45 -2.24
N SER A 120 2.10 15.41 -2.90
CA SER A 120 1.41 15.44 -4.18
C SER A 120 0.05 14.77 -4.05
N GLU A 121 -0.85 15.04 -4.98
CA GLU A 121 -2.09 14.27 -5.06
C GLU A 121 -1.74 12.79 -5.19
N GLU A 122 -2.42 11.95 -4.42
CA GLU A 122 -2.19 10.52 -4.47
C GLU A 122 -2.57 10.03 -5.86
N PRO A 123 -1.62 9.44 -6.61
CA PRO A 123 -1.97 8.85 -7.88
C PRO A 123 -2.99 7.75 -7.58
N VAL A 124 -4.11 7.82 -8.24
CA VAL A 124 -5.21 6.89 -7.98
C VAL A 124 -4.99 5.63 -8.80
N SER A 125 -3.81 5.03 -8.67
CA SER A 125 -3.59 3.66 -9.11
C SER A 125 -4.16 2.74 -8.03
N CYS A 126 -5.32 2.18 -8.25
CA CYS A 126 -5.71 0.99 -7.52
C CYS A 126 -4.79 -0.14 -7.97
N SER A 127 -3.82 -0.45 -7.15
CA SER A 127 -3.04 -1.66 -7.34
C SER A 127 -3.91 -2.84 -6.96
N SER A 128 -4.50 -3.49 -7.91
CA SER A 128 -5.17 -4.78 -7.88
C SER A 128 -6.72 -4.78 -7.84
N GLY A 129 -7.33 -5.23 -8.91
CA GLY A 129 -8.67 -5.82 -8.91
C GLY A 129 -8.57 -7.34 -8.73
N PHE A 130 -9.59 -7.93 -8.13
CA PHE A 130 -9.73 -9.38 -8.00
C PHE A 130 -10.72 -9.88 -9.07
N PHE A 131 -10.39 -11.00 -9.68
CA PHE A 131 -11.32 -11.80 -10.49
C PHE A 131 -11.20 -13.26 -10.10
#